data_1e483391fc40d395d4e0e72e6ff87ae1
#
_entry.id   1e483391fc40d395d4e0e72e6ff87ae1
#
_cell.length_a   1.000
_cell.length_b   1.000
_cell.length_c   1.000
_cell.angle_alpha   90.00
_cell.angle_beta   90.00
_cell.angle_gamma   90.00
#
_symmetry.space_group_name_H-M   'P 1'
#
loop_
_entity.id
_entity.type
_entity.pdbx_description
1 polymer ?
#
loop_
_entity_poly.entity_id
_entity_poly.type
_entity_poly.pdbx_seq_one_letter_code
_entity_poly.pdbx_strand_id
1 'polypeptide(L)'
;PVDIIGDARAQRYGATLKAVAADDGVDAVLVLNCPTGLASPLEAAQGVAAVVEKGRINGKPVLACWLGEHTAEPARKVLRQAGVATFEAPAAAASAIGYLDGWSKAQVSLSQVPESGSADITGRVDEVRAIFRAAAAEGRSILTEPEAKSVLAAYEVSVPQILEARTPAEVEQHAATLLKDWDRVVV
;
A
#
# COMPACT_ATOMS: atom_id res chain seq x y z
N PRO A 1 6.95 -13.38 -14.02
CA PRO A 1 8.37 -13.22 -14.31
C PRO A 1 8.70 -13.70 -15.73
N VAL A 2 9.75 -13.10 -16.34
CA VAL A 2 10.26 -13.51 -17.65
C VAL A 2 11.65 -14.13 -17.45
N ASP A 3 11.81 -15.38 -17.83
CA ASP A 3 13.11 -16.07 -17.82
C ASP A 3 13.75 -15.92 -19.22
N ILE A 4 14.99 -15.43 -19.24
CA ILE A 4 15.75 -15.22 -20.46
C ILE A 4 16.94 -16.15 -20.61
N ILE A 5 16.98 -17.20 -19.76
CA ILE A 5 18.03 -18.21 -19.63
C ILE A 5 19.42 -17.68 -19.21
N GLY A 6 20.26 -18.57 -18.63
CA GLY A 6 21.52 -18.19 -17.98
C GLY A 6 22.68 -17.79 -18.91
N ASP A 7 22.55 -18.00 -20.22
CA ASP A 7 23.52 -17.61 -21.26
C ASP A 7 23.10 -16.32 -22.03
N ALA A 8 22.08 -15.62 -21.56
CA ALA A 8 21.58 -14.41 -22.19
C ALA A 8 22.67 -13.34 -22.31
N ARG A 9 22.90 -12.83 -23.51
CA ARG A 9 23.84 -11.75 -23.81
C ARG A 9 23.16 -10.38 -23.79
N ALA A 10 23.95 -9.31 -23.87
CA ALA A 10 23.53 -7.92 -23.85
C ALA A 10 22.26 -7.62 -24.67
N GLN A 11 22.20 -8.10 -25.91
CA GLN A 11 21.05 -7.85 -26.79
C GLN A 11 19.75 -8.43 -26.26
N ARG A 12 19.79 -9.63 -25.66
CA ARG A 12 18.58 -10.27 -25.09
C ARG A 12 18.10 -9.52 -23.86
N TYR A 13 19.00 -9.08 -22.97
CA TYR A 13 18.64 -8.24 -21.83
C TYR A 13 17.94 -6.94 -22.27
N GLY A 14 18.54 -6.21 -23.22
CA GLY A 14 17.96 -4.97 -23.71
C GLY A 14 16.63 -5.15 -24.44
N ALA A 15 16.50 -6.18 -25.28
CA ALA A 15 15.27 -6.48 -26.01
C ALA A 15 14.13 -6.89 -25.07
N THR A 16 14.43 -7.78 -24.10
CA THR A 16 13.43 -8.20 -23.10
C THR A 16 12.99 -7.05 -22.23
N LEU A 17 13.94 -6.22 -21.75
CA LEU A 17 13.61 -5.06 -20.93
C LEU A 17 12.68 -4.08 -21.66
N LYS A 18 12.93 -3.83 -22.97
CA LYS A 18 12.03 -3.02 -23.80
C LYS A 18 10.64 -3.63 -23.93
N ALA A 19 10.55 -4.95 -24.16
CA ALA A 19 9.27 -5.64 -24.32
C ALA A 19 8.46 -5.62 -23.03
N VAL A 20 9.09 -5.92 -21.88
CA VAL A 20 8.43 -5.90 -20.56
C VAL A 20 7.98 -4.49 -20.18
N ALA A 21 8.80 -3.49 -20.45
CA ALA A 21 8.48 -2.10 -20.13
C ALA A 21 7.41 -1.49 -21.05
N ALA A 22 7.11 -2.11 -22.19
CA ALA A 22 6.03 -1.69 -23.08
C ALA A 22 4.64 -2.15 -22.61
N ASP A 23 4.57 -3.09 -21.68
CA ASP A 23 3.31 -3.59 -21.13
C ASP A 23 2.74 -2.59 -20.10
N ASP A 24 1.51 -2.12 -20.33
CA ASP A 24 0.84 -1.15 -19.45
C ASP A 24 0.50 -1.73 -18.05
N GLY A 25 0.48 -3.05 -17.92
CA GLY A 25 0.31 -3.75 -16.63
C GLY A 25 1.58 -3.82 -15.77
N VAL A 26 2.70 -3.21 -16.24
CA VAL A 26 3.99 -3.20 -15.53
C VAL A 26 4.32 -1.79 -15.08
N ASP A 27 4.48 -1.56 -13.78
CA ASP A 27 4.82 -0.25 -13.20
C ASP A 27 6.32 -0.08 -12.92
N ALA A 28 7.04 -1.17 -12.69
CA ALA A 28 8.48 -1.19 -12.42
C ALA A 28 9.09 -2.50 -12.92
N VAL A 29 10.39 -2.49 -13.27
CA VAL A 29 11.09 -3.70 -13.72
C VAL A 29 12.29 -3.98 -12.81
N LEU A 30 12.35 -5.20 -12.29
CA LEU A 30 13.52 -5.73 -11.60
C LEU A 30 14.26 -6.70 -12.53
N VAL A 31 15.49 -6.35 -12.88
CA VAL A 31 16.37 -7.20 -13.67
C VAL A 31 17.28 -7.98 -12.72
N LEU A 32 17.27 -9.31 -12.84
CA LEU A 32 18.11 -10.20 -12.05
C LEU A 32 19.19 -10.83 -12.94
N ASN A 33 20.44 -10.83 -12.47
CA ASN A 33 21.54 -11.56 -13.09
C ASN A 33 22.25 -12.43 -12.05
N CYS A 34 22.34 -13.72 -12.36
CA CYS A 34 23.20 -14.64 -11.65
C CYS A 34 24.38 -14.98 -12.58
N PRO A 35 25.63 -14.75 -12.18
CA PRO A 35 26.79 -15.03 -13.01
C PRO A 35 26.87 -16.51 -13.36
N THR A 36 27.06 -16.78 -14.62
CA THR A 36 27.35 -18.12 -15.16
C THR A 36 28.70 -18.10 -15.86
N GLY A 37 29.31 -19.27 -16.10
CA GLY A 37 30.53 -19.36 -16.90
C GLY A 37 30.31 -19.13 -18.42
N LEU A 38 29.07 -18.89 -18.85
CA LEU A 38 28.67 -18.88 -20.27
C LEU A 38 28.45 -17.47 -20.82
N ALA A 39 28.12 -16.50 -19.97
CA ALA A 39 27.86 -15.12 -20.37
C ALA A 39 28.51 -14.12 -19.43
N SER A 40 28.97 -13.00 -19.96
CA SER A 40 29.59 -11.92 -19.20
C SER A 40 28.56 -11.11 -18.44
N PRO A 41 28.63 -11.04 -17.09
CA PRO A 41 27.76 -10.16 -16.30
C PRO A 41 27.88 -8.68 -16.71
N LEU A 42 29.08 -8.26 -17.13
CA LEU A 42 29.33 -6.90 -17.57
C LEU A 42 28.63 -6.59 -18.89
N GLU A 43 28.69 -7.47 -19.88
CA GLU A 43 27.98 -7.30 -21.15
C GLU A 43 26.48 -7.27 -20.95
N ALA A 44 25.93 -8.13 -20.09
CA ALA A 44 24.52 -8.12 -19.73
C ALA A 44 24.10 -6.76 -19.13
N ALA A 45 24.89 -6.21 -18.22
CA ALA A 45 24.67 -4.90 -17.61
C ALA A 45 24.75 -3.76 -18.67
N GLN A 46 25.68 -3.84 -19.58
CA GLN A 46 25.77 -2.89 -20.71
C GLN A 46 24.51 -2.94 -21.60
N GLY A 47 23.96 -4.14 -21.83
CA GLY A 47 22.70 -4.31 -22.55
C GLY A 47 21.50 -3.65 -21.87
N VAL A 48 21.42 -3.71 -20.54
CA VAL A 48 20.43 -2.98 -19.74
C VAL A 48 20.69 -1.48 -19.81
N ALA A 49 21.93 -1.05 -19.54
CA ALA A 49 22.31 0.36 -19.54
C ALA A 49 22.06 1.07 -20.88
N ALA A 50 22.20 0.36 -22.00
CA ALA A 50 21.99 0.91 -23.34
C ALA A 50 20.53 1.28 -23.67
N VAL A 51 19.56 0.80 -22.88
CA VAL A 51 18.14 0.99 -23.16
C VAL A 51 17.41 1.78 -22.06
N VAL A 52 18.11 2.15 -20.99
CA VAL A 52 17.56 2.96 -19.89
C VAL A 52 18.06 4.40 -19.97
N GLU A 53 17.24 5.32 -19.53
CA GLU A 53 17.60 6.72 -19.35
C GLU A 53 17.37 7.10 -17.89
N LYS A 54 18.45 7.52 -17.19
CA LYS A 54 18.39 7.88 -15.76
C LYS A 54 17.69 6.82 -14.88
N GLY A 55 17.97 5.54 -15.16
CA GLY A 55 17.39 4.43 -14.41
C GLY A 55 15.93 4.12 -14.75
N ARG A 56 15.41 4.63 -15.87
CA ARG A 56 14.04 4.43 -16.31
C ARG A 56 13.96 3.97 -17.76
N ILE A 57 12.87 3.28 -18.08
CA ILE A 57 12.49 2.94 -19.45
C ILE A 57 10.97 3.16 -19.60
N ASN A 58 10.53 3.90 -20.61
CA ASN A 58 9.14 4.31 -20.79
C ASN A 58 8.53 4.96 -19.52
N GLY A 59 9.32 5.74 -18.77
CA GLY A 59 8.90 6.35 -17.51
C GLY A 59 8.92 5.42 -16.29
N LYS A 60 9.04 4.11 -16.48
CA LYS A 60 9.02 3.09 -15.43
C LYS A 60 10.40 2.91 -14.80
N PRO A 61 10.52 2.83 -13.47
CA PRO A 61 11.80 2.61 -12.81
C PRO A 61 12.35 1.21 -13.11
N VAL A 62 13.66 1.14 -13.30
CA VAL A 62 14.40 -0.10 -13.47
C VAL A 62 15.33 -0.27 -12.28
N LEU A 63 15.23 -1.40 -11.60
CA LEU A 63 16.13 -1.82 -10.54
C LEU A 63 16.89 -3.05 -11.01
N ALA A 64 18.07 -3.28 -10.47
CA ALA A 64 18.91 -4.40 -10.87
C ALA A 64 19.48 -5.13 -9.66
N CYS A 65 19.38 -6.45 -9.65
CA CYS A 65 20.10 -7.30 -8.73
C CYS A 65 21.16 -8.09 -9.52
N TRP A 66 22.44 -7.77 -9.30
CA TRP A 66 23.58 -8.48 -9.87
C TRP A 66 24.27 -9.25 -8.78
N LEU A 67 24.09 -10.58 -8.78
CA LEU A 67 24.68 -11.49 -7.80
C LEU A 67 26.18 -11.65 -8.01
N GLY A 68 26.89 -11.89 -6.95
CA GLY A 68 28.35 -12.03 -6.93
C GLY A 68 29.05 -10.78 -6.40
N GLU A 69 30.29 -10.97 -5.94
CA GLU A 69 31.11 -9.90 -5.34
C GLU A 69 32.01 -9.26 -6.41
N HIS A 70 33.16 -9.86 -6.66
CA HIS A 70 34.18 -9.28 -7.54
C HIS A 70 33.77 -9.28 -9.03
N THR A 71 33.10 -10.32 -9.50
CA THR A 71 32.66 -10.44 -10.90
C THR A 71 31.49 -9.53 -11.24
N ALA A 72 30.67 -9.16 -10.26
CA ALA A 72 29.50 -8.33 -10.46
C ALA A 72 29.78 -6.82 -10.28
N GLU A 73 30.84 -6.43 -9.57
CA GLU A 73 31.10 -5.01 -9.29
C GLU A 73 31.32 -4.15 -10.55
N PRO A 74 32.04 -4.56 -11.59
CA PRO A 74 32.12 -3.79 -12.84
C PRO A 74 30.73 -3.60 -13.50
N ALA A 75 29.88 -4.62 -13.46
CA ALA A 75 28.52 -4.58 -13.99
C ALA A 75 27.64 -3.61 -13.19
N ARG A 76 27.68 -3.69 -11.85
CA ARG A 76 26.94 -2.76 -10.98
C ARG A 76 27.40 -1.31 -11.18
N LYS A 77 28.69 -1.09 -11.42
CA LYS A 77 29.20 0.27 -11.73
C LYS A 77 28.59 0.83 -13.00
N VAL A 78 28.50 0.04 -14.06
CA VAL A 78 27.86 0.45 -15.32
C VAL A 78 26.39 0.77 -15.12
N LEU A 79 25.66 -0.05 -14.39
CA LEU A 79 24.24 0.15 -14.09
C LEU A 79 24.02 1.43 -13.25
N ARG A 80 24.83 1.65 -12.22
CA ARG A 80 24.76 2.88 -11.40
C ARG A 80 25.05 4.14 -12.23
N GLN A 81 25.99 4.09 -13.17
CA GLN A 81 26.25 5.20 -14.08
C GLN A 81 25.07 5.50 -15.00
N ALA A 82 24.27 4.48 -15.36
CA ALA A 82 23.03 4.62 -16.12
C ALA A 82 21.83 5.06 -15.22
N GLY A 83 22.06 5.28 -13.92
CA GLY A 83 21.03 5.68 -12.95
C GLY A 83 20.19 4.51 -12.40
N VAL A 84 20.55 3.27 -12.69
CA VAL A 84 19.85 2.07 -12.19
C VAL A 84 20.33 1.76 -10.77
N ALA A 85 19.39 1.65 -9.84
CA ALA A 85 19.66 1.19 -8.48
C ALA A 85 20.07 -0.29 -8.49
N THR A 86 21.20 -0.62 -7.83
CA THR A 86 21.77 -1.96 -7.85
C THR A 86 21.79 -2.59 -6.47
N PHE A 87 21.51 -3.88 -6.43
CA PHE A 87 21.44 -4.70 -5.21
C PHE A 87 22.26 -5.97 -5.38
N GLU A 88 22.74 -6.49 -4.25
CA GLU A 88 23.52 -7.73 -4.20
C GLU A 88 22.66 -8.94 -3.84
N ALA A 89 21.46 -8.70 -3.31
CA ALA A 89 20.52 -9.75 -2.91
C ALA A 89 19.13 -9.48 -3.46
N PRO A 90 18.42 -10.50 -3.98
CA PRO A 90 17.06 -10.34 -4.53
C PRO A 90 16.06 -9.80 -3.51
N ALA A 91 16.17 -10.21 -2.23
CA ALA A 91 15.28 -9.73 -1.18
C ALA A 91 15.39 -8.22 -0.97
N ALA A 92 16.62 -7.67 -0.99
CA ALA A 92 16.83 -6.23 -0.87
C ALA A 92 16.25 -5.47 -2.06
N ALA A 93 16.41 -6.00 -3.28
CA ALA A 93 15.82 -5.42 -4.48
C ALA A 93 14.28 -5.44 -4.45
N ALA A 94 13.67 -6.53 -4.00
CA ALA A 94 12.23 -6.65 -3.86
C ALA A 94 11.68 -5.66 -2.82
N SER A 95 12.36 -5.52 -1.66
CA SER A 95 12.00 -4.52 -0.65
C SER A 95 12.07 -3.09 -1.18
N ALA A 96 13.07 -2.78 -2.01
CA ALA A 96 13.20 -1.46 -2.63
C ALA A 96 12.01 -1.14 -3.56
N ILE A 97 11.49 -2.12 -4.31
CA ILE A 97 10.26 -1.95 -5.09
C ILE A 97 9.07 -1.68 -4.17
N GLY A 98 8.94 -2.42 -3.06
CA GLY A 98 7.90 -2.18 -2.07
C GLY A 98 7.94 -0.76 -1.49
N TYR A 99 9.13 -0.20 -1.25
CA TYR A 99 9.27 1.20 -0.80
C TYR A 99 8.86 2.20 -1.88
N LEU A 100 9.17 1.94 -3.15
CA LEU A 100 8.72 2.80 -4.27
C LEU A 100 7.20 2.79 -4.41
N ASP A 101 6.55 1.62 -4.30
CA ASP A 101 5.09 1.49 -4.31
C ASP A 101 4.46 2.24 -3.12
N GLY A 102 4.98 2.02 -1.90
CA GLY A 102 4.51 2.72 -0.70
C GLY A 102 4.65 4.24 -0.81
N TRP A 103 5.78 4.72 -1.34
CA TRP A 103 5.99 6.14 -1.60
C TRP A 103 4.98 6.68 -2.62
N SER A 104 4.76 5.97 -3.72
CA SER A 104 3.79 6.38 -4.76
C SER A 104 2.37 6.49 -4.19
N LYS A 105 1.93 5.50 -3.41
CA LYS A 105 0.63 5.52 -2.73
C LYS A 105 0.51 6.68 -1.74
N ALA A 106 1.56 6.95 -0.98
CA ALA A 106 1.60 8.08 -0.06
C ALA A 106 1.47 9.42 -0.79
N GLN A 107 2.13 9.60 -1.96
CA GLN A 107 2.00 10.82 -2.76
C GLN A 107 0.55 11.02 -3.25
N VAL A 108 -0.11 9.95 -3.70
CA VAL A 108 -1.52 10.01 -4.11
C VAL A 108 -2.39 10.43 -2.92
N SER A 109 -2.21 9.80 -1.75
CA SER A 109 -2.98 10.14 -0.54
C SER A 109 -2.77 11.58 -0.09
N LEU A 110 -1.52 12.08 -0.14
CA LEU A 110 -1.20 13.47 0.21
C LEU A 110 -1.78 14.49 -0.78
N SER A 111 -2.02 14.08 -2.02
CA SER A 111 -2.61 14.93 -3.06
C SER A 111 -4.15 14.95 -3.01
N GLN A 112 -4.76 14.06 -2.24
CA GLN A 112 -6.20 14.03 -2.06
C GLN A 112 -6.62 15.18 -1.15
N VAL A 113 -7.29 16.16 -1.71
CA VAL A 113 -7.97 17.20 -0.93
C VAL A 113 -9.34 16.65 -0.57
N PRO A 114 -9.71 16.58 0.73
CA PRO A 114 -11.07 16.20 1.11
C PRO A 114 -12.07 17.11 0.38
N GLU A 115 -13.10 16.52 -0.19
CA GLU A 115 -14.20 17.32 -0.72
C GLU A 115 -14.72 18.21 0.40
N SER A 116 -14.90 19.50 0.11
CA SER A 116 -15.57 20.43 1.01
C SER A 116 -17.05 20.05 1.07
N GLY A 117 -17.33 18.93 1.70
CA GLY A 117 -18.68 18.50 1.97
C GLY A 117 -19.30 19.49 2.95
N SER A 118 -20.11 20.41 2.45
CA SER A 118 -21.08 21.09 3.27
C SER A 118 -22.22 20.12 3.58
N ALA A 119 -21.90 19.03 4.30
CA ALA A 119 -22.96 18.31 4.95
C ALA A 119 -23.63 19.31 5.89
N ASP A 120 -24.92 19.55 5.72
CA ASP A 120 -25.69 20.37 6.64
C ASP A 120 -25.83 19.60 7.97
N ILE A 121 -24.78 19.73 8.78
CA ILE A 121 -24.72 19.12 10.13
C ILE A 121 -25.40 19.97 11.18
N THR A 122 -26.00 21.12 10.82
CA THR A 122 -26.57 22.06 11.80
C THR A 122 -27.69 21.44 12.63
N GLY A 123 -28.56 20.63 12.03
CA GLY A 123 -29.63 19.92 12.77
C GLY A 123 -29.12 18.89 13.79
N ARG A 124 -27.94 18.32 13.57
CA ARG A 124 -27.35 17.28 14.43
C ARG A 124 -26.53 17.84 15.58
N VAL A 125 -26.03 19.06 15.44
CA VAL A 125 -25.26 19.73 16.50
C VAL A 125 -26.10 19.89 17.79
N ASP A 126 -27.37 20.18 17.67
CA ASP A 126 -28.24 20.34 18.84
C ASP A 126 -28.52 19.00 19.54
N GLU A 127 -28.67 17.93 18.79
CA GLU A 127 -28.77 16.57 19.31
C GLU A 127 -27.51 16.17 20.11
N VAL A 128 -26.34 16.39 19.54
CA VAL A 128 -25.06 16.12 20.18
C VAL A 128 -24.88 16.97 21.45
N ARG A 129 -25.23 18.25 21.38
CA ARG A 129 -25.21 19.14 22.56
C ARG A 129 -26.15 18.67 23.67
N ALA A 130 -27.30 18.10 23.34
CA ALA A 130 -28.20 17.55 24.32
C ALA A 130 -27.59 16.36 25.08
N ILE A 131 -26.89 15.46 24.38
CA ILE A 131 -26.16 14.34 25.00
C ILE A 131 -25.07 14.85 25.96
N PHE A 132 -24.27 15.81 25.55
CA PHE A 132 -23.23 16.37 26.41
C PHE A 132 -23.81 17.08 27.64
N ARG A 133 -24.92 17.82 27.47
CA ARG A 133 -25.59 18.49 28.60
C ARG A 133 -26.16 17.48 29.59
N ALA A 134 -26.75 16.38 29.13
CA ALA A 134 -27.27 15.31 29.99
C ALA A 134 -26.15 14.68 30.81
N ALA A 135 -25.03 14.31 30.20
CA ALA A 135 -23.86 13.77 30.93
C ALA A 135 -23.31 14.77 31.95
N ALA A 136 -23.19 16.04 31.58
CA ALA A 136 -22.72 17.08 32.49
C ALA A 136 -23.68 17.33 33.67
N ALA A 137 -24.99 17.25 33.44
CA ALA A 137 -26.00 17.39 34.52
C ALA A 137 -25.91 16.27 35.56
N GLU A 138 -25.42 15.09 35.16
CA GLU A 138 -25.11 13.96 36.07
C GLU A 138 -23.74 14.07 36.73
N GLY A 139 -22.98 15.16 36.48
CA GLY A 139 -21.62 15.35 36.99
C GLY A 139 -20.56 14.51 36.28
N ARG A 140 -20.85 13.93 35.15
CA ARG A 140 -19.91 13.12 34.35
C ARG A 140 -19.13 13.97 33.35
N SER A 141 -17.86 13.72 33.25
CA SER A 141 -16.96 14.29 32.25
C SER A 141 -16.66 13.30 31.06
N ILE A 142 -17.20 12.09 31.17
CA ILE A 142 -16.99 11.02 30.18
C ILE A 142 -18.38 10.50 29.78
N LEU A 143 -18.59 10.34 28.49
CA LEU A 143 -19.78 9.70 27.92
C LEU A 143 -19.74 8.19 28.15
N THR A 144 -20.90 7.59 28.32
CA THR A 144 -21.03 6.12 28.21
C THR A 144 -20.83 5.69 26.78
N GLU A 145 -20.61 4.39 26.57
CA GLU A 145 -20.44 3.86 25.20
C GLU A 145 -21.67 4.08 24.30
N PRO A 146 -22.93 3.85 24.77
CA PRO A 146 -24.12 4.19 23.99
C PRO A 146 -24.22 5.68 23.62
N GLU A 147 -23.93 6.56 24.58
CA GLU A 147 -23.94 8.02 24.33
C GLU A 147 -22.88 8.42 23.31
N ALA A 148 -21.66 7.88 23.42
CA ALA A 148 -20.58 8.15 22.47
C ALA A 148 -20.93 7.66 21.06
N LYS A 149 -21.53 6.46 20.93
CA LYS A 149 -21.99 5.94 19.65
C LYS A 149 -23.15 6.76 19.08
N SER A 150 -24.05 7.27 19.92
CA SER A 150 -25.10 8.19 19.47
C SER A 150 -24.54 9.50 18.92
N VAL A 151 -23.47 10.03 19.53
CA VAL A 151 -22.74 11.18 18.98
C VAL A 151 -22.17 10.87 17.59
N LEU A 152 -21.50 9.71 17.43
CA LEU A 152 -20.95 9.29 16.14
C LEU A 152 -22.04 9.10 15.09
N ALA A 153 -23.16 8.46 15.44
CA ALA A 153 -24.29 8.24 14.55
C ALA A 153 -24.94 9.56 14.10
N ALA A 154 -24.99 10.58 14.98
CA ALA A 154 -25.47 11.92 14.64
C ALA A 154 -24.65 12.59 13.54
N TYR A 155 -23.38 12.20 13.36
CA TYR A 155 -22.49 12.62 12.27
C TYR A 155 -22.41 11.61 11.12
N GLU A 156 -23.36 10.68 11.01
CA GLU A 156 -23.40 9.63 9.97
C GLU A 156 -22.18 8.68 9.98
N VAL A 157 -21.44 8.63 11.08
CA VAL A 157 -20.41 7.62 11.26
C VAL A 157 -21.11 6.30 11.54
N SER A 158 -20.83 5.29 10.73
CA SER A 158 -21.39 3.94 10.91
C SER A 158 -20.92 3.35 12.23
N VAL A 159 -21.85 3.02 13.11
CA VAL A 159 -21.60 2.39 14.40
C VAL A 159 -22.46 1.13 14.56
N PRO A 160 -21.97 0.10 15.26
CA PRO A 160 -22.81 -1.05 15.61
C PRO A 160 -24.03 -0.63 16.43
N GLN A 161 -25.17 -1.24 16.17
CA GLN A 161 -26.39 -1.01 16.95
C GLN A 161 -26.18 -1.51 18.39
N ILE A 162 -26.63 -0.70 19.36
CA ILE A 162 -26.59 -1.03 20.80
C ILE A 162 -28.00 -1.02 21.33
N LEU A 163 -28.33 -2.02 22.15
CA LEU A 163 -29.52 -2.05 22.98
C LEU A 163 -29.08 -2.23 24.43
N GLU A 164 -29.46 -1.31 25.29
CA GLU A 164 -29.15 -1.39 26.73
C GLU A 164 -30.12 -2.34 27.44
N ALA A 165 -29.58 -3.18 28.32
CA ALA A 165 -30.35 -4.09 29.13
C ALA A 165 -29.93 -3.97 30.58
N ARG A 166 -30.91 -4.03 31.51
CA ARG A 166 -30.69 -3.98 32.96
C ARG A 166 -30.96 -5.31 33.65
N THR A 167 -31.56 -6.24 32.95
CA THR A 167 -31.91 -7.56 33.47
C THR A 167 -31.49 -8.65 32.46
N PRO A 168 -31.21 -9.88 32.94
CA PRO A 168 -30.92 -11.01 32.05
C PRO A 168 -32.01 -11.27 31.02
N ALA A 169 -33.28 -11.11 31.36
CA ALA A 169 -34.40 -11.29 30.44
C ALA A 169 -34.40 -10.24 29.33
N GLU A 170 -34.05 -8.99 29.62
CA GLU A 170 -33.88 -7.94 28.60
C GLU A 170 -32.71 -8.26 27.66
N VAL A 171 -31.61 -8.81 28.20
CA VAL A 171 -30.45 -9.23 27.35
C VAL A 171 -30.90 -10.28 26.34
N GLU A 172 -31.64 -11.31 26.78
CA GLU A 172 -32.15 -12.36 25.89
C GLU A 172 -33.09 -11.78 24.80
N GLN A 173 -33.99 -10.89 25.21
CA GLN A 173 -34.93 -10.25 24.28
C GLN A 173 -34.21 -9.36 23.25
N HIS A 174 -33.25 -8.56 23.70
CA HIS A 174 -32.48 -7.66 22.83
C HIS A 174 -31.56 -8.44 21.90
N ALA A 175 -30.90 -9.50 22.39
CA ALA A 175 -30.11 -10.41 21.56
C ALA A 175 -30.95 -11.06 20.47
N ALA A 176 -32.14 -11.61 20.83
CA ALA A 176 -33.05 -12.18 19.84
C ALA A 176 -33.55 -11.17 18.82
N THR A 177 -33.63 -9.90 19.17
CA THR A 177 -34.00 -8.80 18.25
C THR A 177 -32.86 -8.52 17.29
N LEU A 178 -31.64 -8.36 17.78
CA LEU A 178 -30.47 -8.06 16.94
C LEU A 178 -30.09 -9.21 16.02
N LEU A 179 -30.25 -10.46 16.49
CA LEU A 179 -29.96 -11.65 15.68
C LEU A 179 -30.89 -11.87 14.47
N LYS A 180 -31.96 -11.06 14.31
CA LYS A 180 -32.76 -11.08 13.09
C LYS A 180 -32.04 -10.44 11.92
N ASP A 181 -31.20 -9.45 12.20
CA ASP A 181 -30.50 -8.64 11.20
C ASP A 181 -28.98 -8.92 11.15
N TRP A 182 -28.44 -9.61 12.17
CA TRP A 182 -27.00 -9.83 12.32
C TRP A 182 -26.69 -11.28 12.70
N ASP A 183 -25.62 -11.85 12.13
CA ASP A 183 -25.20 -13.24 12.43
C ASP A 183 -24.64 -13.42 13.84
N ARG A 184 -24.19 -12.36 14.48
CA ARG A 184 -23.54 -12.39 15.81
C ARG A 184 -23.87 -11.14 16.61
N VAL A 185 -24.02 -11.33 17.91
CA VAL A 185 -24.20 -10.28 18.92
C VAL A 185 -23.17 -10.48 20.03
N VAL A 186 -22.63 -9.39 20.55
CA VAL A 186 -21.75 -9.38 21.72
C VAL A 186 -22.53 -8.83 22.88
N VAL A 187 -22.45 -9.51 24.04
CA VAL A 187 -23.10 -9.14 25.31
C VAL A 187 -22.04 -8.79 26.33
#